data_b1e134d9d13cd0b6ac715c9be2acaaa0
#
_entry.id   b1e134d9d13cd0b6ac715c9be2acaaa0
#
_cell.length_a   1.000
_cell.length_b   1.000
_cell.length_c   1.000
_cell.angle_alpha   90.00
_cell.angle_beta   90.00
_cell.angle_gamma   90.00
#
_symmetry.space_group_name_H-M   'P 1'
#
loop_
_entity.id
_entity.type
_entity.pdbx_description
1 polymer ?
#
loop_
_entity_poly.entity_id
_entity_poly.type
_entity_poly.pdbx_seq_one_letter_code
_entity_poly.pdbx_strand_id
1 'polypeptide(L)'
;MLMINQLGEEKASPDIADFKKTEGFRLPTEIEWEWFARGGQIAIDEGTFSYKYSGSDNVDEVTWYDKISNGETQNVGTKNPNQLGLYDCSGNISEWCFDIDKSTKKNNKTIYRIIKGGSWFSEASWCSILPRFCYNSIYSCKEIGFRIVRTV
;
A
#
# COMPACT_ATOMS: atom_id res chain seq x y z
N MET A 1 -6.11 -7.07 -8.28
CA MET A 1 -7.04 -8.00 -8.99
C MET A 1 -8.43 -7.40 -8.85
N LEU A 2 -8.94 -6.79 -9.93
CA LEU A 2 -10.34 -6.39 -9.99
C LEU A 2 -11.18 -7.66 -9.88
N MET A 3 -12.12 -7.70 -8.96
CA MET A 3 -13.17 -8.72 -9.01
C MET A 3 -14.11 -8.37 -10.16
N ILE A 4 -13.84 -8.89 -11.33
CA ILE A 4 -14.75 -8.89 -12.46
C ILE A 4 -15.73 -10.04 -12.20
N ASN A 5 -17.03 -9.74 -12.20
CA ASN A 5 -18.03 -10.82 -12.18
C ASN A 5 -17.92 -11.64 -13.46
N GLN A 6 -18.55 -12.82 -13.48
CA GLN A 6 -18.54 -13.73 -14.63
C GLN A 6 -19.11 -13.12 -15.94
N LEU A 7 -19.68 -11.91 -15.89
CA LEU A 7 -20.26 -11.18 -17.00
C LEU A 7 -19.41 -9.99 -17.46
N GLY A 8 -18.21 -9.76 -16.84
CA GLY A 8 -17.34 -8.64 -17.21
C GLY A 8 -17.84 -7.26 -16.76
N GLU A 9 -18.87 -7.19 -15.93
CA GLU A 9 -19.38 -5.94 -15.38
C GLU A 9 -18.59 -5.53 -14.15
N GLU A 10 -18.13 -4.26 -14.10
CA GLU A 10 -17.61 -3.66 -12.88
C GLU A 10 -18.75 -3.58 -11.85
N LYS A 11 -18.74 -4.47 -10.85
CA LYS A 11 -19.55 -4.22 -9.66
C LYS A 11 -19.03 -2.98 -8.98
N ALA A 12 -19.95 -2.08 -8.64
CA ALA A 12 -19.66 -0.98 -7.70
C ALA A 12 -18.88 -1.56 -6.53
N SER A 13 -17.79 -0.90 -6.15
CA SER A 13 -17.01 -1.31 -4.97
C SER A 13 -17.97 -1.62 -3.83
N PRO A 14 -17.86 -2.80 -3.20
CA PRO A 14 -18.66 -3.08 -2.02
C PRO A 14 -18.46 -1.94 -1.03
N ASP A 15 -19.53 -1.49 -0.40
CA ASP A 15 -19.48 -0.45 0.62
C ASP A 15 -18.55 -0.92 1.75
N ILE A 16 -17.88 0.02 2.44
CA ILE A 16 -17.05 -0.28 3.62
C ILE A 16 -17.82 -1.13 4.65
N ALA A 17 -19.15 -0.95 4.72
CA ALA A 17 -20.04 -1.79 5.54
C ALA A 17 -20.01 -3.28 5.16
N ASP A 18 -19.75 -3.62 3.91
CA ASP A 18 -19.70 -5.01 3.45
C ASP A 18 -18.36 -5.70 3.80
N PHE A 19 -17.31 -4.95 4.10
CA PHE A 19 -16.01 -5.48 4.49
C PHE A 19 -16.04 -6.34 5.75
N LYS A 20 -16.83 -5.92 6.75
CA LYS A 20 -16.96 -6.65 8.00
C LYS A 20 -17.70 -7.98 7.84
N LYS A 21 -18.29 -8.22 6.66
CA LYS A 21 -19.06 -9.41 6.34
C LYS A 21 -18.36 -10.33 5.33
N THR A 22 -17.25 -9.89 4.72
CA THR A 22 -16.53 -10.71 3.74
C THR A 22 -15.43 -11.48 4.43
N GLU A 23 -15.53 -12.80 4.42
CA GLU A 23 -14.42 -13.70 4.75
C GLU A 23 -13.49 -13.81 3.54
N GLY A 24 -12.17 -13.77 3.75
CA GLY A 24 -11.21 -14.03 2.69
C GLY A 24 -10.18 -12.94 2.47
N PHE A 25 -9.48 -13.05 1.34
CA PHE A 25 -8.40 -12.15 0.98
C PHE A 25 -8.91 -10.92 0.23
N ARG A 26 -8.37 -9.75 0.57
CA ARG A 26 -8.70 -8.45 -0.01
C ARG A 26 -7.51 -7.49 0.02
N LEU A 27 -7.64 -6.36 -0.67
CA LEU A 27 -6.73 -5.23 -0.45
C LEU A 27 -6.92 -4.67 0.98
N PRO A 28 -5.85 -4.19 1.61
CA PRO A 28 -5.98 -3.43 2.87
C PRO A 28 -6.69 -2.11 2.63
N THR A 29 -7.43 -1.63 3.62
CA THR A 29 -7.79 -0.21 3.66
C THR A 29 -6.55 0.64 3.92
N GLU A 30 -6.61 1.95 3.62
CA GLU A 30 -5.50 2.88 3.88
C GLU A 30 -5.08 2.86 5.36
N ILE A 31 -6.07 2.81 6.27
CA ILE A 31 -5.82 2.75 7.72
C ILE A 31 -5.15 1.43 8.12
N GLU A 32 -5.60 0.30 7.59
CA GLU A 32 -4.98 -1.00 7.84
C GLU A 32 -3.55 -1.04 7.28
N TRP A 33 -3.35 -0.48 6.08
CA TRP A 33 -2.05 -0.38 5.47
C TRP A 33 -1.07 0.43 6.35
N GLU A 34 -1.48 1.61 6.82
CA GLU A 34 -0.66 2.43 7.72
C GLU A 34 -0.39 1.75 9.05
N TRP A 35 -1.39 1.07 9.61
CA TRP A 35 -1.25 0.35 10.87
C TRP A 35 -0.16 -0.74 10.80
N PHE A 36 -0.24 -1.62 9.80
CA PHE A 36 0.76 -2.67 9.71
C PHE A 36 2.12 -2.17 9.19
N ALA A 37 2.16 -1.15 8.32
CA ALA A 37 3.41 -0.54 7.88
C ALA A 37 4.19 0.10 9.04
N ARG A 38 3.48 0.62 10.04
CA ARG A 38 4.08 1.15 11.28
C ARG A 38 4.55 0.08 12.27
N GLY A 39 4.28 -1.19 11.99
CA GLY A 39 4.65 -2.30 12.87
C GLY A 39 3.59 -2.65 13.93
N GLY A 40 2.37 -2.10 13.81
CA GLY A 40 1.22 -2.45 14.65
C GLY A 40 1.44 -2.21 16.14
N GLN A 41 0.81 -3.05 16.97
CA GLN A 41 0.91 -2.95 18.44
C GLN A 41 2.35 -3.16 18.93
N ILE A 42 3.13 -4.04 18.28
CA ILE A 42 4.51 -4.31 18.67
C ILE A 42 5.36 -3.03 18.60
N ALA A 43 5.20 -2.24 17.53
CA ALA A 43 5.93 -0.98 17.40
C ALA A 43 5.50 0.07 18.44
N ILE A 44 4.24 0.06 18.90
CA ILE A 44 3.79 0.92 20.01
C ILE A 44 4.51 0.51 21.29
N ASP A 45 4.52 -0.77 21.60
CA ASP A 45 5.12 -1.32 22.82
C ASP A 45 6.64 -1.09 22.87
N GLU A 46 7.29 -1.10 21.70
CA GLU A 46 8.73 -0.84 21.54
C GLU A 46 9.07 0.67 21.38
N GLY A 47 8.08 1.56 21.25
CA GLY A 47 8.29 2.99 21.05
C GLY A 47 8.77 3.39 19.64
N THR A 48 8.60 2.50 18.65
CA THR A 48 9.06 2.68 17.25
C THR A 48 7.95 3.04 16.27
N PHE A 49 6.69 3.15 16.74
CA PHE A 49 5.51 3.42 15.92
C PHE A 49 5.58 4.74 15.14
N SER A 50 6.40 5.70 15.60
CA SER A 50 6.60 7.00 14.96
C SER A 50 7.69 7.02 13.88
N TYR A 51 8.32 5.90 13.59
CA TYR A 51 9.34 5.83 12.54
C TYR A 51 8.78 6.34 11.20
N LYS A 52 9.64 7.03 10.46
CA LYS A 52 9.29 7.65 9.19
C LYS A 52 9.00 6.62 8.09
N TYR A 53 9.78 5.55 8.07
CA TYR A 53 9.65 4.43 7.14
C TYR A 53 9.24 3.17 7.90
N SER A 54 8.78 2.18 7.17
CA SER A 54 8.36 0.91 7.78
C SER A 54 9.57 0.17 8.36
N GLY A 55 9.72 0.22 9.67
CA GLY A 55 10.78 -0.45 10.43
C GLY A 55 11.96 0.42 10.85
N SER A 56 12.19 1.63 10.27
CA SER A 56 13.33 2.48 10.63
C SER A 56 13.09 3.95 10.25
N ASP A 57 13.84 4.87 10.88
CA ASP A 57 14.01 6.25 10.41
C ASP A 57 15.09 6.39 9.33
N ASN A 58 15.93 5.37 9.15
CA ASN A 58 16.96 5.33 8.12
C ASN A 58 16.41 4.65 6.86
N VAL A 59 16.23 5.44 5.79
CA VAL A 59 15.66 4.98 4.52
C VAL A 59 16.45 3.83 3.90
N ASP A 60 17.78 3.85 4.00
CA ASP A 60 18.65 2.88 3.32
C ASP A 60 18.56 1.47 3.92
N GLU A 61 18.07 1.36 5.15
CA GLU A 61 17.91 0.07 5.84
C GLU A 61 16.69 -0.71 5.39
N VAL A 62 15.62 -0.02 5.01
CA VAL A 62 14.28 -0.60 4.86
C VAL A 62 13.63 -0.37 3.51
N THR A 63 14.27 0.44 2.62
CA THR A 63 13.61 0.95 1.41
C THR A 63 14.45 0.72 0.15
N TRP A 64 13.82 0.24 -0.91
CA TRP A 64 14.33 0.34 -2.27
C TRP A 64 13.66 1.55 -2.95
N TYR A 65 14.44 2.58 -3.28
CA TYR A 65 13.97 3.84 -3.83
C TYR A 65 14.92 4.35 -4.92
N ASP A 66 14.64 5.48 -5.55
CA ASP A 66 15.30 5.97 -6.78
C ASP A 66 16.85 5.95 -6.74
N LYS A 67 17.45 6.28 -5.59
CA LYS A 67 18.91 6.36 -5.49
C LYS A 67 19.62 5.03 -5.44
N ILE A 68 18.97 3.97 -4.98
CA ILE A 68 19.64 2.68 -4.70
C ILE A 68 18.97 1.48 -5.37
N SER A 69 17.84 1.68 -6.06
CA SER A 69 17.10 0.62 -6.76
C SER A 69 17.73 0.21 -8.09
N ASN A 70 18.71 0.95 -8.61
CA ASN A 70 19.29 0.77 -9.94
C ASN A 70 18.27 0.91 -11.09
N GLY A 71 17.18 1.66 -10.86
CA GLY A 71 16.16 1.91 -11.89
C GLY A 71 15.18 0.76 -12.14
N GLU A 72 15.07 -0.17 -11.20
CA GLU A 72 14.16 -1.31 -11.31
C GLU A 72 13.69 -1.83 -9.96
N THR A 73 12.65 -2.68 -9.96
CA THR A 73 12.21 -3.41 -8.78
C THR A 73 13.28 -4.38 -8.31
N GLN A 74 13.43 -4.51 -7.01
CA GLN A 74 14.36 -5.43 -6.37
C GLN A 74 13.65 -6.68 -5.83
N ASN A 75 14.42 -7.72 -5.56
CA ASN A 75 13.90 -8.93 -4.93
C ASN A 75 13.27 -8.57 -3.58
N VAL A 76 12.09 -9.11 -3.33
CA VAL A 76 11.36 -8.87 -2.08
C VAL A 76 12.12 -9.43 -0.88
N GLY A 77 11.99 -8.76 0.28
CA GLY A 77 12.55 -9.25 1.53
C GLY A 77 14.08 -9.12 1.66
N THR A 78 14.71 -8.26 0.87
CA THR A 78 16.18 -8.08 0.90
C THR A 78 16.63 -6.89 1.75
N LYS A 79 15.70 -6.06 2.21
CA LYS A 79 15.90 -5.01 3.23
C LYS A 79 15.44 -5.50 4.60
N ASN A 80 15.59 -4.69 5.64
CA ASN A 80 15.11 -5.04 6.96
C ASN A 80 13.57 -5.00 7.03
N PRO A 81 12.93 -5.94 7.74
CA PRO A 81 11.49 -5.90 7.97
C PRO A 81 11.13 -4.88 9.07
N ASN A 82 9.84 -4.59 9.18
CA ASN A 82 9.31 -3.88 10.34
C ASN A 82 9.06 -4.85 11.53
N GLN A 83 8.51 -4.34 12.62
CA GLN A 83 8.27 -5.07 13.87
C GLN A 83 7.28 -6.25 13.72
N LEU A 84 6.44 -6.24 12.69
CA LEU A 84 5.56 -7.36 12.33
C LEU A 84 6.22 -8.36 11.38
N GLY A 85 7.51 -8.19 11.05
CA GLY A 85 8.20 -9.02 10.07
C GLY A 85 7.79 -8.74 8.62
N LEU A 86 7.16 -7.59 8.34
CA LEU A 86 6.73 -7.21 7.00
C LEU A 86 7.84 -6.45 6.27
N TYR A 87 8.11 -6.87 5.05
CA TYR A 87 9.11 -6.29 4.16
C TYR A 87 8.47 -5.37 3.12
N ASP A 88 9.27 -4.44 2.60
CA ASP A 88 8.96 -3.62 1.42
C ASP A 88 7.64 -2.81 1.53
N CYS A 89 7.21 -2.46 2.75
CA CYS A 89 6.12 -1.51 2.94
C CYS A 89 6.57 -0.06 2.65
N SER A 90 7.87 0.18 2.58
CA SER A 90 8.47 1.43 2.13
C SER A 90 9.31 1.14 0.90
N GLY A 91 8.97 1.75 -0.27
CA GLY A 91 9.67 1.57 -1.53
C GLY A 91 9.39 0.23 -2.23
N ASN A 92 10.26 -0.15 -3.13
CA ASN A 92 10.18 -1.26 -4.06
C ASN A 92 8.99 -1.11 -5.01
N ILE A 93 7.75 -1.25 -4.54
CA ILE A 93 6.53 -1.08 -5.33
C ILE A 93 5.45 -0.35 -4.51
N SER A 94 4.80 0.65 -5.11
CA SER A 94 3.63 1.29 -4.48
C SER A 94 2.48 0.32 -4.42
N GLU A 95 1.71 0.33 -3.33
CA GLU A 95 0.69 -0.68 -3.07
C GLU A 95 -0.71 -0.10 -3.09
N TRP A 96 -1.62 -0.72 -3.86
CA TRP A 96 -3.02 -0.38 -3.89
C TRP A 96 -3.68 -0.61 -2.53
N CYS A 97 -4.44 0.41 -2.08
CA CYS A 97 -5.41 0.28 -1.01
C CYS A 97 -6.83 0.14 -1.57
N PHE A 98 -7.72 -0.38 -0.75
CA PHE A 98 -9.12 -0.54 -1.10
C PHE A 98 -9.84 0.81 -1.24
N ASP A 99 -9.38 1.83 -0.53
CA ASP A 99 -10.05 3.11 -0.41
C ASP A 99 -10.12 3.85 -1.74
N ILE A 100 -11.29 4.47 -1.96
CA ILE A 100 -11.54 5.36 -3.08
C ILE A 100 -11.23 6.79 -2.65
N ASP A 101 -10.47 7.51 -3.47
CA ASP A 101 -10.26 8.94 -3.25
C ASP A 101 -11.52 9.72 -3.62
N LYS A 102 -12.18 10.24 -2.59
CA LYS A 102 -13.42 11.02 -2.72
C LYS A 102 -13.20 12.42 -3.33
N SER A 103 -11.98 12.95 -3.30
CA SER A 103 -11.65 14.27 -3.84
C SER A 103 -11.73 14.33 -5.37
N THR A 104 -11.57 13.17 -6.03
CA THR A 104 -11.54 13.06 -7.49
C THR A 104 -12.91 12.83 -8.14
N LYS A 105 -14.00 12.79 -7.37
CA LYS A 105 -15.38 12.55 -7.84
C LYS A 105 -15.97 13.63 -8.77
N LYS A 106 -15.16 14.36 -9.52
CA LYS A 106 -15.65 15.41 -10.43
C LYS A 106 -16.37 14.89 -11.68
N ASN A 107 -16.18 13.64 -12.07
CA ASN A 107 -16.92 13.00 -13.19
C ASN A 107 -17.25 11.55 -12.83
N ASN A 108 -18.51 11.21 -12.85
CA ASN A 108 -19.10 9.92 -12.40
C ASN A 108 -18.62 8.63 -13.09
N LYS A 109 -17.51 8.65 -13.83
CA LYS A 109 -17.05 7.47 -14.63
C LYS A 109 -15.70 6.91 -14.23
N THR A 110 -14.89 7.61 -13.45
CA THR A 110 -13.53 7.16 -13.14
C THR A 110 -13.36 7.01 -11.64
N ILE A 111 -12.99 5.82 -11.21
CA ILE A 111 -12.71 5.50 -9.81
C ILE A 111 -11.20 5.66 -9.59
N TYR A 112 -10.82 6.51 -8.65
CA TYR A 112 -9.44 6.64 -8.19
C TYR A 112 -9.29 5.94 -6.85
N ARG A 113 -8.26 5.10 -6.74
CA ARG A 113 -7.90 4.42 -5.50
C ARG A 113 -6.61 4.94 -4.93
N ILE A 114 -6.48 4.81 -3.62
CA ILE A 114 -5.28 5.17 -2.88
C ILE A 114 -4.17 4.16 -3.18
N ILE A 115 -2.94 4.67 -3.30
CA ILE A 115 -1.71 3.88 -3.25
C ILE A 115 -0.80 4.42 -2.15
N LYS A 116 -0.01 3.54 -1.55
CA LYS A 116 0.88 3.82 -0.42
C LYS A 116 2.29 3.25 -0.67
N GLY A 117 3.25 3.70 0.17
CA GLY A 117 4.57 3.10 0.29
C GLY A 117 5.64 3.64 -0.66
N GLY A 118 5.26 4.26 -1.79
CA GLY A 118 6.23 4.64 -2.82
C GLY A 118 6.85 3.43 -3.54
N SER A 119 7.70 3.66 -4.52
CA SER A 119 8.27 2.61 -5.37
C SER A 119 9.78 2.78 -5.55
N TRP A 120 10.39 1.87 -6.28
CA TRP A 120 11.78 1.91 -6.72
C TRP A 120 12.14 3.20 -7.50
N PHE A 121 11.16 3.87 -8.08
CA PHE A 121 11.30 5.11 -8.85
C PHE A 121 11.02 6.38 -8.03
N SER A 122 10.56 6.23 -6.80
CA SER A 122 10.18 7.35 -5.92
C SER A 122 11.38 7.90 -5.17
N GLU A 123 11.38 9.22 -4.93
CA GLU A 123 12.29 9.81 -3.95
C GLU A 123 12.02 9.26 -2.54
N ALA A 124 13.03 9.25 -1.68
CA ALA A 124 12.93 8.75 -0.31
C ALA A 124 11.74 9.33 0.47
N SER A 125 11.45 10.63 0.31
CA SER A 125 10.32 11.31 0.99
C SER A 125 8.98 10.68 0.68
N TRP A 126 8.80 10.17 -0.53
CA TRP A 126 7.57 9.54 -1.00
C TRP A 126 7.42 8.08 -0.58
N CYS A 127 8.53 7.45 -0.16
CA CYS A 127 8.53 6.10 0.38
C CYS A 127 8.22 6.05 1.89
N SER A 128 8.05 7.21 2.55
CA SER A 128 7.64 7.25 3.96
C SER A 128 6.17 6.78 4.13
N ILE A 129 5.78 6.47 5.36
CA ILE A 129 4.47 5.87 5.64
C ILE A 129 3.30 6.84 5.37
N LEU A 130 3.49 8.15 5.63
CA LEU A 130 2.41 9.13 5.56
C LEU A 130 1.91 9.49 4.15
N PRO A 131 2.77 9.69 3.14
CA PRO A 131 2.31 10.08 1.80
C PRO A 131 1.26 9.13 1.25
N ARG A 132 0.30 9.72 0.58
CA ARG A 132 -0.74 9.01 -0.17
C ARG A 132 -0.84 9.59 -1.56
N PHE A 133 -1.06 8.74 -2.52
CA PHE A 133 -1.38 9.12 -3.88
C PHE A 133 -2.65 8.43 -4.32
N CYS A 134 -3.21 8.85 -5.43
CA CYS A 134 -4.34 8.16 -6.03
C CYS A 134 -4.14 8.02 -7.53
N TYR A 135 -4.52 6.88 -8.05
CA TYR A 135 -4.53 6.61 -9.48
C TYR A 135 -5.88 6.03 -9.90
N ASN A 136 -6.18 6.21 -11.19
CA ASN A 136 -7.32 5.53 -11.80
C ASN A 136 -7.21 4.02 -11.54
N SER A 137 -8.27 3.40 -11.05
CA SER A 137 -8.29 1.99 -10.63
C SER A 137 -7.99 0.98 -11.76
N ILE A 138 -8.06 1.42 -13.03
CA ILE A 138 -7.66 0.61 -14.19
C ILE A 138 -6.21 0.85 -14.61
N TYR A 139 -5.50 1.75 -13.94
CA TYR A 139 -4.11 2.07 -14.29
C TYR A 139 -3.17 0.94 -13.86
N SER A 140 -2.26 0.58 -14.74
CA SER A 140 -1.22 -0.42 -14.49
C SER A 140 0.12 0.09 -15.00
N CYS A 141 1.14 -0.02 -14.17
CA CYS A 141 2.51 0.32 -14.49
C CYS A 141 3.49 -0.56 -13.68
N LYS A 142 4.78 -0.40 -13.94
CA LYS A 142 5.83 -1.19 -13.27
C LYS A 142 6.05 -0.80 -11.81
N GLU A 143 5.59 0.39 -11.42
CA GLU A 143 5.80 0.99 -10.11
C GLU A 143 4.67 0.69 -9.11
N ILE A 144 3.56 0.07 -9.58
CA ILE A 144 2.38 -0.16 -8.74
C ILE A 144 2.02 -1.64 -8.71
N GLY A 145 1.88 -2.17 -7.50
CA GLY A 145 1.43 -3.53 -7.21
C GLY A 145 0.44 -3.54 -6.06
N PHE A 146 0.40 -4.62 -5.32
CA PHE A 146 -0.51 -4.75 -4.19
C PHE A 146 -0.03 -5.79 -3.18
N ARG A 147 -0.50 -5.61 -1.96
CA ARG A 147 -0.43 -6.59 -0.88
C ARG A 147 -1.85 -6.97 -0.46
N ILE A 148 -2.03 -8.21 -0.01
CA ILE A 148 -3.34 -8.70 0.44
C ILE A 148 -3.36 -8.87 1.95
N VAL A 149 -4.53 -8.64 2.54
CA VAL A 149 -4.85 -8.95 3.93
C VAL A 149 -5.99 -9.95 3.98
N ARG A 150 -6.11 -10.68 5.08
CA ARG A 150 -7.21 -11.61 5.32
C ARG A 150 -8.06 -11.13 6.48
N THR A 151 -9.37 -11.09 6.27
CA THR A 151 -10.34 -10.98 7.35
C THR A 151 -10.59 -12.37 7.93
N VAL A 152 -10.48 -12.49 9.24
CA VAL A 152 -10.75 -13.72 10.02
C VAL A 152 -11.99 -13.53 10.84
#